data_885e4b4dff75d93c8d43145c846e8782
#
_entry.id   885e4b4dff75d93c8d43145c846e8782
#
_cell.length_a   1.000
_cell.length_b   1.000
_cell.length_c   1.000
_cell.angle_alpha   90.00
_cell.angle_beta   90.00
_cell.angle_gamma   90.00
#
_symmetry.space_group_name_H-M   'P 1'
#
loop_
_entity.id
_entity.type
_entity.pdbx_description
1 polymer ?
#
loop_
_entity_poly.entity_id
_entity_poly.type
_entity_poly.pdbx_seq_one_letter_code
_entity_poly.pdbx_strand_id
1 'polypeptide(L)' 'MQDNSDLLISVDVETAGPYPGRFSMLAIGACLVADPTITFYAELQPLTPDVDPHALAISGLSMQGLLAHGL' A
#
# COMPACT_ATOMS: atom_id res chain seq x y z
N MET A 1 -1.47 32.38 -3.24
CA MET A 1 -1.30 32.30 -1.79
C MET A 1 -1.67 30.91 -1.31
N GLN A 2 -0.94 30.39 -0.37
CA GLN A 2 -1.23 29.11 0.22
C GLN A 2 -2.47 29.21 1.10
N ASP A 3 -3.43 28.36 0.86
CA ASP A 3 -4.58 28.21 1.75
C ASP A 3 -4.17 27.33 2.93
N ASN A 4 -4.39 27.80 4.16
CA ASN A 4 -4.02 27.06 5.37
C ASN A 4 -4.83 25.78 5.55
N SER A 5 -5.93 25.63 4.84
CA SER A 5 -6.72 24.40 4.87
C SER A 5 -6.15 23.30 3.96
N ASP A 6 -5.20 23.63 3.09
CA ASP A 6 -4.61 22.65 2.19
C ASP A 6 -3.75 21.67 2.98
N LEU A 7 -3.96 20.38 2.73
CA LEU A 7 -3.18 19.31 3.31
C LEU A 7 -2.47 18.55 2.21
N LEU A 8 -1.19 18.24 2.44
CA LEU A 8 -0.41 17.37 1.58
C LEU A 8 -0.23 16.03 2.28
N ILE A 9 -0.54 14.96 1.55
CA ILE A 9 -0.43 13.60 2.06
C ILE A 9 0.55 12.84 1.17
N SER A 10 1.54 12.23 1.79
CA SER A 10 2.46 11.32 1.10
C SER A 10 1.89 9.91 1.17
N VAL A 11 1.80 9.25 0.03
CA VAL A 11 1.22 7.90 -0.08
C VAL A 11 2.22 6.98 -0.72
N ASP A 12 2.37 5.78 -0.15
CA ASP A 12 3.17 4.71 -0.70
C ASP A 12 2.36 3.43 -0.73
N VAL A 13 2.55 2.61 -1.77
CA VAL A 13 1.81 1.36 -1.92
C VAL A 13 2.76 0.21 -2.19
N GLU A 14 2.36 -0.98 -1.77
CA GLU A 14 3.00 -2.24 -2.13
C GLU A 14 2.03 -3.06 -2.97
N THR A 15 2.54 -3.68 -4.03
CA THR A 15 1.73 -4.44 -4.97
C THR A 15 2.31 -5.83 -5.19
N ALA A 16 1.45 -6.73 -5.67
CA ALA A 16 1.87 -8.10 -6.01
C ALA A 16 2.65 -8.19 -7.31
N GLY A 17 2.67 -7.13 -8.11
CA GLY A 17 3.41 -7.09 -9.37
C GLY A 17 3.21 -5.76 -10.09
N PRO A 18 3.84 -5.60 -11.27
CA PRO A 18 3.99 -4.27 -11.89
C PRO A 18 2.77 -3.75 -12.65
N TYR A 19 1.75 -4.59 -12.90
CA TYR A 19 0.64 -4.18 -13.77
C TYR A 19 -0.64 -4.02 -12.97
N PRO A 20 -1.20 -2.79 -12.87
CA PRO A 20 -2.51 -2.59 -12.28
C PRO A 20 -3.59 -3.39 -13.03
N GLY A 21 -4.59 -3.87 -12.29
CA GLY A 21 -5.65 -4.67 -12.87
C GLY A 21 -5.35 -6.17 -12.92
N ARG A 22 -4.09 -6.54 -13.11
CA ARG A 22 -3.66 -7.94 -13.02
C ARG A 22 -3.17 -8.29 -11.62
N PHE A 23 -2.35 -7.41 -11.04
CA PHE A 23 -1.75 -7.63 -9.73
C PHE A 23 -2.45 -6.76 -8.69
N SER A 24 -2.67 -7.34 -7.52
CA SER A 24 -3.38 -6.65 -6.44
C SER A 24 -2.50 -5.63 -5.75
N MET A 25 -3.12 -4.57 -5.23
CA MET A 25 -2.50 -3.74 -4.22
C MET A 25 -2.53 -4.52 -2.90
N LEU A 26 -1.39 -4.61 -2.23
CA LEU A 26 -1.23 -5.43 -1.02
C LEU A 26 -1.18 -4.60 0.25
N ALA A 27 -0.70 -3.37 0.18
CA ALA A 27 -0.64 -2.48 1.32
C ALA A 27 -0.62 -1.04 0.86
N ILE A 28 -1.11 -0.17 1.73
CA ILE A 28 -1.06 1.28 1.52
C ILE A 28 -0.61 1.95 2.80
N GLY A 29 0.37 2.84 2.70
CA GLY A 29 0.82 3.68 3.78
C GLY A 29 0.68 5.15 3.42
N ALA A 30 0.38 5.97 4.39
CA ALA A 30 0.24 7.41 4.17
C ALA A 30 0.67 8.17 5.41
N CYS A 31 1.13 9.40 5.20
CA CYS A 31 1.42 10.31 6.30
C CYS A 31 1.16 11.75 5.87
N LEU A 32 0.94 12.62 6.85
CA LEU A 32 0.89 14.05 6.57
C LEU A 32 2.30 14.57 6.33
N VAL A 33 2.48 15.34 5.26
CA VAL A 33 3.79 15.93 4.94
C VAL A 33 4.20 16.92 6.01
N ALA A 34 3.26 17.72 6.52
CA ALA A 34 3.53 18.69 7.56
C ALA A 34 3.85 18.07 8.93
N ASP A 35 3.34 16.87 9.19
CA ASP A 35 3.60 16.13 10.43
C ASP A 35 3.66 14.65 10.14
N PRO A 36 4.85 14.10 9.79
CA PRO A 36 4.99 12.70 9.43
C PRO A 36 4.70 11.70 10.55
N THR A 37 4.48 12.16 11.78
CA THR A 37 4.06 11.27 12.87
C THR A 37 2.58 10.90 12.76
N ILE A 38 1.81 11.65 11.96
CA ILE A 38 0.41 11.32 11.70
C ILE A 38 0.37 10.40 10.48
N THR A 39 0.11 9.13 10.71
CA THR A 39 0.26 8.07 9.71
C THR A 39 -0.99 7.21 9.62
N PHE A 40 -1.15 6.59 8.46
CA PHE A 40 -2.12 5.53 8.21
C PHE A 40 -1.41 4.36 7.52
N TYR A 41 -1.77 3.15 7.89
CA TYR A 41 -1.26 1.96 7.22
C TYR A 41 -2.33 0.88 7.21
N ALA A 42 -2.47 0.20 6.07
CA ALA A 42 -3.39 -0.91 5.94
C ALA A 42 -2.80 -1.98 5.04
N GLU A 43 -2.96 -3.25 5.41
CA GLU A 43 -2.71 -4.40 4.57
C GLU A 43 -4.02 -4.89 4.01
N LEU A 44 -4.01 -5.31 2.75
CA LEU A 44 -5.21 -5.59 1.99
C LEU A 44 -5.23 -7.04 1.55
N GLN A 45 -6.41 -7.63 1.49
CA GLN A 45 -6.55 -8.96 0.89
C GLN A 45 -6.31 -8.86 -0.62
N PRO A 46 -5.47 -9.75 -1.19
CA PRO A 46 -5.30 -9.79 -2.64
C PRO A 46 -6.62 -10.14 -3.33
N LEU A 47 -6.90 -9.45 -4.42
CA LEU A 47 -8.11 -9.72 -5.23
C LEU A 47 -7.92 -10.89 -6.19
N THR A 48 -6.67 -11.19 -6.55
CA THR A 48 -6.32 -12.29 -7.44
C THR A 48 -5.12 -13.03 -6.86
N PRO A 49 -4.88 -14.30 -7.26
CA PRO A 49 -3.70 -15.04 -6.83
C PRO A 49 -2.44 -14.67 -7.60
N ASP A 50 -2.54 -13.81 -8.62
CA ASP A 50 -1.39 -13.44 -9.43
C ASP A 50 -0.37 -12.69 -8.60
N VAL A 51 0.87 -13.14 -8.68
CA VAL A 51 1.97 -12.56 -7.92
C VAL A 51 3.26 -12.64 -8.74
N ASP A 52 4.03 -11.56 -8.71
CA ASP A 52 5.40 -11.55 -9.16
C ASP A 52 6.28 -11.81 -7.94
N PRO A 53 7.01 -12.94 -7.89
CA PRO A 53 7.81 -13.27 -6.69
C PRO A 53 8.84 -12.21 -6.35
N HIS A 54 9.38 -11.50 -7.34
CA HIS A 54 10.35 -10.45 -7.11
C HIS A 54 9.71 -9.24 -6.40
N ALA A 55 8.54 -8.82 -6.88
CA ALA A 55 7.80 -7.73 -6.26
C ALA A 55 7.37 -8.10 -4.83
N LEU A 56 6.92 -9.33 -4.64
CA LEU A 56 6.52 -9.79 -3.32
C LEU A 56 7.71 -9.80 -2.35
N ALA A 57 8.88 -10.25 -2.80
CA ALA A 57 10.07 -10.26 -1.98
C ALA A 57 10.46 -8.83 -1.55
N ILE A 58 10.35 -7.87 -2.45
CA ILE A 58 10.65 -6.46 -2.13
C ILE A 58 9.69 -5.93 -1.08
N SER A 59 8.40 -6.28 -1.17
CA SER A 59 7.40 -5.81 -0.22
C SER A 59 7.59 -6.38 1.19
N GLY A 60 8.16 -7.58 1.30
CA GLY A 60 8.28 -8.28 2.57
C GLY A 60 6.98 -8.89 3.07
N LEU A 61 5.93 -8.88 2.25
CA LEU A 61 4.62 -9.38 2.63
C LEU A 61 4.42 -10.83 2.21
N SER A 62 3.44 -11.50 2.80
CA SER A 62 3.05 -12.87 2.50
C SER A 62 1.63 -12.89 1.95
N MET A 63 1.43 -13.47 0.77
CA MET A 63 0.09 -13.62 0.19
C MET A 63 -0.83 -14.39 1.13
N GLN A 64 -0.31 -15.45 1.75
CA GLN A 64 -1.10 -16.25 2.67
C GLN A 64 -1.50 -15.44 3.91
N GLY A 65 -0.57 -14.66 4.45
CA GLY A 65 -0.87 -13.77 5.59
C GLY A 65 -1.90 -12.72 5.25
N LEU A 66 -1.81 -12.12 4.05
CA LEU A 66 -2.76 -11.10 3.62
C LEU A 66 -4.15 -11.68 3.40
N LEU A 67 -4.25 -12.90 2.87
CA LEU A 67 -5.55 -13.57 2.74
C LEU A 67 -6.20 -13.83 4.10
N ALA A 68 -5.40 -14.09 5.13
CA ALA A 68 -5.88 -14.38 6.46
C ALA A 68 -6.23 -13.11 7.26
N HIS A 69 -5.48 -12.03 7.08
CA HIS A 69 -5.54 -10.86 7.96
C HIS A 69 -5.76 -9.53 7.25
N GLY A 70 -5.66 -9.47 5.93
CA GLY A 70 -5.87 -8.24 5.18
C GLY A 70 -7.33 -7.77 5.19
N LEU A 71 -7.49 -6.49 4.96
CA LEU A 71 -8.80 -5.85 4.90
C LEU A 71 -9.55 -6.17 3.61
#